data_d6ffaad8c22934d80e456e2519967776
#
_entry.id   d6ffaad8c22934d80e456e2519967776
#
_cell.length_a   1.000
_cell.length_b   1.000
_cell.length_c   1.000
_cell.angle_alpha   90.00
_cell.angle_beta   90.00
_cell.angle_gamma   90.00
#
_symmetry.space_group_name_H-M   'P 1'
#
loop_
_entity.id
_entity.type
_entity.pdbx_description
1 polymer ?
#
loop_
_entity_poly.entity_id
_entity_poly.type
_entity_poly.pdbx_seq_one_letter_code
_entity_poly.pdbx_strand_id
1 'polypeptide(L)'
;MNVSRALRMTAFSLAALMGGSALAASPALVVEAETGRVLHAERATDPWFPASITKLMTTYVALDAVRSGQAKMDTLLTVSPEAAALPPSKMGFKPGTQIRLDNALKIIMVKSANDVAATIAENLGGSIESFAEVMNQKAQALGMHESHFANPHGLPDERNQTSARDMAILARALFNDFPEYQGLFDIGAIQYGRRIMRNTNGLIGRYPGADGMKTGFICSAGFNVVASATRNGRHLITVVLGAPSANERTMKAAELFDRGFNSLAGSSNPTLTALPASSVHTPPDMRSVICDRRGPMPEEEDSQTTVANGGHPGIPNLFSSDVMAFAGTAQPTRTTLGPRSAVEPERVWVGLTPPSEAELAAQAAKEEAAEKAKKAASKKSTKKAASKATKDSDSTKESKDAKGKTTKSADTASASKDKGKDTPKTKARDSISVKPVSDQKGKAKPEKGKSQAAADAPAKAKNAKN
;
A
#
# COMPACT_ATOMS: atom_id res chain seq x y z
N MET A 1 -15.89 77.50 32.70
CA MET A 1 -14.57 76.90 32.51
C MET A 1 -14.68 75.41 32.76
N ASN A 2 -14.94 74.64 31.73
CA ASN A 2 -15.18 73.19 31.82
C ASN A 2 -14.09 72.46 31.04
N VAL A 3 -13.32 71.67 31.73
CA VAL A 3 -12.30 70.80 31.17
C VAL A 3 -12.87 69.40 31.11
N SER A 4 -13.32 68.96 29.94
CA SER A 4 -13.73 67.58 29.66
C SER A 4 -12.50 66.77 29.24
N ARG A 5 -12.02 65.93 30.12
CA ARG A 5 -11.00 64.90 29.84
C ARG A 5 -11.66 63.72 29.13
N ALA A 6 -11.40 63.62 27.81
CA ALA A 6 -11.74 62.44 27.04
C ALA A 6 -10.81 61.26 27.39
N LEU A 7 -11.37 60.22 27.98
CA LEU A 7 -10.72 58.96 28.28
C LEU A 7 -10.73 58.13 26.99
N ARG A 8 -9.59 58.02 26.28
CA ARG A 8 -9.43 57.13 25.14
C ARG A 8 -9.22 55.70 25.68
N MET A 9 -10.27 54.89 25.65
CA MET A 9 -10.18 53.44 25.81
C MET A 9 -9.62 52.83 24.51
N THR A 10 -8.38 52.45 24.53
CA THR A 10 -7.78 51.57 23.51
C THR A 10 -8.25 50.12 23.78
N ALA A 11 -9.25 49.68 23.03
CA ALA A 11 -9.64 48.28 23.00
C ALA A 11 -8.55 47.48 22.27
N PHE A 12 -7.71 46.81 23.01
CA PHE A 12 -6.78 45.82 22.46
C PHE A 12 -7.61 44.55 22.11
N SER A 13 -8.00 44.44 20.83
CA SER A 13 -8.61 43.23 20.30
C SER A 13 -7.54 42.14 20.25
N LEU A 14 -7.51 41.30 21.26
CA LEU A 14 -6.76 40.06 21.29
C LEU A 14 -7.50 39.06 20.36
N ALA A 15 -7.18 39.11 19.07
CA ALA A 15 -7.57 38.08 18.13
C ALA A 15 -6.82 36.80 18.53
N ALA A 16 -7.46 35.97 19.33
CA ALA A 16 -7.03 34.61 19.57
C ALA A 16 -7.04 33.88 18.21
N LEU A 17 -5.87 33.72 17.62
CA LEU A 17 -5.65 32.74 16.56
C LEU A 17 -5.95 31.37 17.18
N MET A 18 -7.20 30.94 17.10
CA MET A 18 -7.54 29.55 17.19
C MET A 18 -6.98 28.87 15.92
N GLY A 19 -5.71 28.52 15.97
CA GLY A 19 -5.10 27.58 15.07
C GLY A 19 -5.71 26.22 15.29
N GLY A 20 -6.99 26.04 14.94
CA GLY A 20 -7.55 24.74 14.70
C GLY A 20 -6.75 24.15 13.55
N SER A 21 -5.95 23.10 13.81
CA SER A 21 -5.44 22.24 12.75
C SER A 21 -6.67 21.68 12.04
N ALA A 22 -7.20 22.44 11.08
CA ALA A 22 -8.10 21.90 10.10
C ALA A 22 -7.34 20.71 9.50
N LEU A 23 -7.81 19.50 9.72
CA LEU A 23 -7.36 18.33 8.97
C LEU A 23 -7.46 18.74 7.51
N ALA A 24 -6.31 19.11 6.96
CA ALA A 24 -6.27 19.60 5.60
C ALA A 24 -6.89 18.54 4.70
N ALA A 25 -7.82 18.95 3.84
CA ALA A 25 -8.54 18.02 2.96
C ALA A 25 -7.56 17.08 2.25
N SER A 26 -7.90 15.80 2.19
CA SER A 26 -7.08 14.76 1.55
C SER A 26 -6.85 15.10 0.07
N PRO A 27 -5.62 14.97 -0.48
CA PRO A 27 -5.38 15.18 -1.90
C PRO A 27 -6.29 14.34 -2.76
N ALA A 28 -6.93 14.99 -3.75
CA ALA A 28 -7.89 14.34 -4.63
C ALA A 28 -7.78 14.88 -6.06
N LEU A 29 -7.96 13.99 -7.04
CA LEU A 29 -7.86 14.33 -8.45
C LEU A 29 -8.83 13.48 -9.27
N VAL A 30 -9.44 14.08 -10.30
CA VAL A 30 -10.15 13.39 -11.38
C VAL A 30 -9.62 13.89 -12.71
N VAL A 31 -9.31 12.97 -13.60
CA VAL A 31 -8.75 13.27 -14.91
C VAL A 31 -9.33 12.34 -15.99
N GLU A 32 -9.48 12.84 -17.20
CA GLU A 32 -9.75 12.00 -18.38
C GLU A 32 -8.50 11.22 -18.77
N ALA A 33 -8.62 9.91 -18.90
CA ALA A 33 -7.49 9.04 -19.21
C ALA A 33 -6.87 9.35 -20.56
N GLU A 34 -7.69 9.60 -21.59
CA GLU A 34 -7.25 9.84 -22.97
C GLU A 34 -6.52 11.17 -23.10
N THR A 35 -7.11 12.25 -22.59
CA THR A 35 -6.64 13.62 -22.84
C THR A 35 -5.68 14.14 -21.77
N GLY A 36 -5.73 13.56 -20.56
CA GLY A 36 -5.05 14.07 -19.38
C GLY A 36 -5.63 15.39 -18.86
N ARG A 37 -6.84 15.78 -19.29
CA ARG A 37 -7.53 16.97 -18.80
C ARG A 37 -8.09 16.74 -17.42
N VAL A 38 -7.83 17.70 -16.54
CA VAL A 38 -8.23 17.65 -15.12
C VAL A 38 -9.68 18.13 -15.00
N LEU A 39 -10.53 17.29 -14.42
CA LEU A 39 -11.92 17.60 -14.13
C LEU A 39 -12.11 18.11 -12.70
N HIS A 40 -11.26 17.66 -11.78
CA HIS A 40 -11.22 18.07 -10.37
C HIS A 40 -9.79 17.95 -9.85
N ALA A 41 -9.33 18.93 -9.08
CA ALA A 41 -8.06 18.87 -8.39
C ALA A 41 -8.17 19.56 -7.03
N GLU A 42 -7.76 18.86 -5.98
CA GLU A 42 -7.67 19.37 -4.63
C GLU A 42 -6.33 18.94 -4.06
N ARG A 43 -5.40 19.89 -3.80
CA ARG A 43 -4.04 19.60 -3.32
C ARG A 43 -3.33 18.50 -4.14
N ALA A 44 -3.62 18.41 -5.43
CA ALA A 44 -3.26 17.27 -6.26
C ALA A 44 -1.75 17.08 -6.46
N THR A 45 -0.95 18.12 -6.22
CA THR A 45 0.52 18.12 -6.32
C THR A 45 1.20 18.03 -4.95
N ASP A 46 0.44 18.03 -3.85
CA ASP A 46 1.03 17.91 -2.52
C ASP A 46 1.68 16.53 -2.34
N PRO A 47 2.88 16.50 -1.74
CA PRO A 47 3.58 15.25 -1.48
C PRO A 47 2.80 14.40 -0.47
N TRP A 48 2.80 13.08 -0.69
CA TRP A 48 2.12 12.11 0.13
C TRP A 48 2.87 10.79 0.18
N PHE A 49 2.72 10.01 1.27
CA PHE A 49 3.25 8.65 1.31
C PHE A 49 2.40 7.72 0.43
N PRO A 50 3.01 7.03 -0.57
CA PRO A 50 2.23 6.23 -1.53
C PRO A 50 1.61 4.98 -0.91
N ALA A 51 2.22 4.39 0.12
CA ALA A 51 1.87 3.04 0.56
C ALA A 51 1.84 2.06 -0.64
N SER A 52 0.93 1.08 -0.65
CA SER A 52 0.91 0.04 -1.70
C SER A 52 0.45 0.49 -3.10
N ILE A 53 0.06 1.77 -3.32
CA ILE A 53 -0.11 2.26 -4.69
C ILE A 53 1.24 2.33 -5.44
N THR A 54 2.36 2.30 -4.72
CA THR A 54 3.73 2.07 -5.27
C THR A 54 3.80 0.90 -6.24
N LYS A 55 3.01 -0.16 -6.00
CA LYS A 55 3.00 -1.37 -6.83
C LYS A 55 2.54 -1.12 -8.27
N LEU A 56 1.88 0.01 -8.55
CA LEU A 56 1.62 0.44 -9.93
C LEU A 56 2.93 0.76 -10.66
N MET A 57 3.90 1.42 -10.00
CA MET A 57 5.22 1.66 -10.59
C MET A 57 6.02 0.35 -10.74
N THR A 58 5.93 -0.56 -9.77
CA THR A 58 6.51 -1.91 -9.88
C THR A 58 5.96 -2.65 -11.11
N THR A 59 4.63 -2.56 -11.32
CA THR A 59 3.98 -3.14 -12.50
C THR A 59 4.45 -2.46 -13.79
N TYR A 60 4.55 -1.13 -13.80
CA TYR A 60 5.04 -0.39 -14.97
C TYR A 60 6.45 -0.83 -15.38
N VAL A 61 7.39 -0.91 -14.42
CA VAL A 61 8.77 -1.35 -14.68
C VAL A 61 8.80 -2.80 -15.16
N ALA A 62 8.00 -3.68 -14.56
CA ALA A 62 7.93 -5.09 -14.95
C ALA A 62 7.37 -5.26 -16.38
N LEU A 63 6.31 -4.53 -16.73
CA LEU A 63 5.76 -4.54 -18.10
C LEU A 63 6.72 -3.92 -19.12
N ASP A 64 7.46 -2.88 -18.74
CA ASP A 64 8.50 -2.29 -19.59
C ASP A 64 9.65 -3.28 -19.85
N ALA A 65 10.04 -4.07 -18.84
CA ALA A 65 11.01 -5.16 -19.02
C ALA A 65 10.49 -6.25 -19.97
N VAL A 66 9.19 -6.54 -19.96
CA VAL A 66 8.57 -7.46 -20.92
C VAL A 66 8.55 -6.85 -22.32
N ARG A 67 8.14 -5.60 -22.46
CA ARG A 67 8.11 -4.90 -23.76
C ARG A 67 9.49 -4.78 -24.40
N SER A 68 10.53 -4.55 -23.59
CA SER A 68 11.92 -4.47 -24.05
C SER A 68 12.57 -5.84 -24.30
N GLY A 69 11.89 -6.95 -24.02
CA GLY A 69 12.41 -8.31 -24.19
C GLY A 69 13.39 -8.75 -23.09
N GLN A 70 13.58 -7.97 -22.03
CA GLN A 70 14.42 -8.33 -20.86
C GLN A 70 13.76 -9.43 -20.02
N ALA A 71 12.44 -9.51 -20.04
CA ALA A 71 11.66 -10.54 -19.38
C ALA A 71 10.51 -11.02 -20.28
N LYS A 72 9.86 -12.11 -19.89
CA LYS A 72 8.62 -12.61 -20.49
C LYS A 72 7.58 -12.78 -19.39
N MET A 73 6.30 -12.83 -19.77
CA MET A 73 5.21 -13.05 -18.78
C MET A 73 5.32 -14.41 -18.07
N ASP A 74 5.97 -15.39 -18.70
CA ASP A 74 6.25 -16.70 -18.13
C ASP A 74 7.63 -16.81 -17.45
N THR A 75 8.40 -15.72 -17.37
CA THR A 75 9.67 -15.68 -16.63
C THR A 75 9.44 -16.12 -15.19
N LEU A 76 10.21 -17.12 -14.73
CA LEU A 76 10.17 -17.61 -13.35
C LEU A 76 10.98 -16.69 -12.44
N LEU A 77 10.32 -16.20 -11.41
CA LEU A 77 10.88 -15.38 -10.36
C LEU A 77 11.03 -16.23 -9.11
N THR A 78 12.19 -16.19 -8.48
CA THR A 78 12.49 -16.98 -7.26
C THR A 78 12.37 -16.10 -6.02
N VAL A 79 11.57 -16.54 -5.06
CA VAL A 79 11.37 -15.87 -3.78
C VAL A 79 12.63 -16.00 -2.93
N SER A 80 13.22 -14.89 -2.51
CA SER A 80 14.38 -14.84 -1.62
C SER A 80 13.98 -15.01 -0.13
N PRO A 81 14.92 -15.31 0.78
CA PRO A 81 14.69 -15.23 2.22
C PRO A 81 14.23 -13.84 2.67
N GLU A 82 14.79 -12.78 2.09
CA GLU A 82 14.53 -11.39 2.39
C GLU A 82 13.08 -11.01 1.98
N ALA A 83 12.67 -11.35 0.76
CA ALA A 83 11.30 -11.16 0.30
C ALA A 83 10.29 -11.91 1.19
N ALA A 84 10.56 -13.18 1.53
CA ALA A 84 9.69 -14.00 2.38
C ALA A 84 9.54 -13.44 3.80
N ALA A 85 10.55 -12.73 4.32
CA ALA A 85 10.56 -12.14 5.66
C ALA A 85 9.71 -10.87 5.78
N LEU A 86 9.35 -10.21 4.67
CA LEU A 86 8.62 -8.95 4.68
C LEU A 86 7.30 -9.04 5.46
N PRO A 87 6.88 -7.92 6.10
CA PRO A 87 5.62 -7.87 6.83
C PRO A 87 4.41 -7.95 5.88
N PRO A 88 3.22 -8.30 6.40
CA PRO A 88 1.97 -8.31 5.62
C PRO A 88 1.63 -6.93 5.01
N SER A 89 0.82 -6.86 3.89
CA SER A 89 0.17 -8.01 3.24
C SER A 89 1.18 -8.85 2.47
N LYS A 90 1.03 -10.19 2.49
CA LYS A 90 1.93 -11.12 1.78
C LYS A 90 1.23 -12.43 1.42
N MET A 91 1.76 -13.17 0.44
CA MET A 91 1.32 -14.53 0.13
C MET A 91 1.86 -15.54 1.14
N GLY A 92 3.04 -15.28 1.69
CA GLY A 92 3.74 -16.16 2.62
C GLY A 92 4.40 -17.35 1.91
N PHE A 93 4.90 -17.12 0.70
CA PHE A 93 5.70 -18.11 -0.01
C PHE A 93 7.00 -18.38 0.73
N LYS A 94 7.49 -19.63 0.62
CA LYS A 94 8.78 -20.02 1.20
C LYS A 94 9.91 -19.54 0.30
N PRO A 95 11.10 -19.26 0.85
CA PRO A 95 12.30 -19.06 0.05
C PRO A 95 12.52 -20.21 -0.94
N GLY A 96 12.95 -19.90 -2.15
CA GLY A 96 13.12 -20.87 -3.25
C GLY A 96 11.83 -21.18 -4.02
N THR A 97 10.66 -20.71 -3.57
CA THR A 97 9.44 -20.81 -4.38
C THR A 97 9.60 -20.05 -5.68
N GLN A 98 9.23 -20.68 -6.79
CA GLN A 98 9.26 -20.04 -8.12
C GLN A 98 7.84 -19.66 -8.54
N ILE A 99 7.67 -18.45 -9.07
CA ILE A 99 6.40 -17.94 -9.56
C ILE A 99 6.60 -17.25 -10.91
N ARG A 100 5.68 -17.44 -11.86
CA ARG A 100 5.71 -16.73 -13.14
C ARG A 100 5.41 -15.25 -12.94
N LEU A 101 5.99 -14.39 -13.76
CA LEU A 101 5.79 -12.94 -13.71
C LEU A 101 4.30 -12.56 -13.86
N ASP A 102 3.54 -13.20 -14.78
CA ASP A 102 2.11 -12.95 -14.94
C ASP A 102 1.30 -13.22 -13.66
N ASN A 103 1.56 -14.33 -12.96
CA ASN A 103 0.93 -14.63 -11.68
C ASN A 103 1.38 -13.65 -10.58
N ALA A 104 2.65 -13.27 -10.57
CA ALA A 104 3.18 -12.29 -9.63
C ALA A 104 2.49 -10.93 -9.78
N LEU A 105 2.28 -10.45 -11.01
CA LEU A 105 1.56 -9.20 -11.31
C LEU A 105 0.10 -9.27 -10.84
N LYS A 106 -0.64 -10.35 -11.14
CA LYS A 106 -2.00 -10.55 -10.64
C LYS A 106 -2.06 -10.50 -9.11
N ILE A 107 -1.12 -11.16 -8.44
CA ILE A 107 -1.06 -11.19 -6.98
C ILE A 107 -0.78 -9.80 -6.39
N ILE A 108 0.15 -9.01 -6.93
CA ILE A 108 0.45 -7.69 -6.39
C ILE A 108 -0.69 -6.69 -6.64
N MET A 109 -1.47 -6.84 -7.71
CA MET A 109 -2.63 -5.99 -7.99
C MET A 109 -3.80 -6.33 -7.06
N VAL A 110 -4.13 -7.60 -6.88
CA VAL A 110 -5.31 -8.03 -6.12
C VAL A 110 -5.04 -8.11 -4.62
N LYS A 111 -4.01 -8.89 -4.21
CA LYS A 111 -3.68 -9.14 -2.79
C LYS A 111 -2.73 -8.10 -2.21
N SER A 112 -2.10 -7.29 -3.06
CA SER A 112 -1.12 -6.30 -2.59
C SER A 112 0.10 -6.90 -1.87
N ALA A 113 0.53 -8.11 -2.25
CA ALA A 113 1.55 -8.89 -1.56
C ALA A 113 2.94 -8.22 -1.63
N ASN A 114 3.52 -7.91 -0.48
CA ASN A 114 4.83 -7.25 -0.37
C ASN A 114 5.97 -8.19 -0.75
N ASP A 115 5.90 -9.46 -0.30
CA ASP A 115 6.85 -10.51 -0.63
C ASP A 115 6.96 -10.73 -2.15
N VAL A 116 5.83 -10.70 -2.86
CA VAL A 116 5.81 -10.89 -4.31
C VAL A 116 6.31 -9.64 -5.04
N ALA A 117 6.01 -8.43 -4.56
CA ALA A 117 6.57 -7.20 -5.13
C ALA A 117 8.09 -7.13 -4.98
N ALA A 118 8.63 -7.53 -3.82
CA ALA A 118 10.07 -7.67 -3.61
C ALA A 118 10.68 -8.74 -4.54
N THR A 119 10.01 -9.89 -4.67
CA THR A 119 10.45 -10.96 -5.59
C THR A 119 10.55 -10.46 -7.03
N ILE A 120 9.58 -9.66 -7.52
CA ILE A 120 9.67 -9.03 -8.84
C ILE A 120 10.91 -8.15 -8.92
N ALA A 121 11.11 -7.27 -7.93
CA ALA A 121 12.21 -6.32 -7.94
C ALA A 121 13.59 -7.00 -7.92
N GLU A 122 13.79 -7.98 -7.03
CA GLU A 122 15.05 -8.71 -6.92
C GLU A 122 15.41 -9.48 -8.19
N ASN A 123 14.41 -10.10 -8.84
CA ASN A 123 14.66 -10.91 -10.04
C ASN A 123 14.82 -10.06 -11.31
N LEU A 124 14.13 -8.92 -11.43
CA LEU A 124 14.23 -8.06 -12.62
C LEU A 124 15.29 -6.97 -12.48
N GLY A 125 15.55 -6.49 -11.27
CA GLY A 125 16.49 -5.41 -10.99
C GLY A 125 17.79 -5.87 -10.32
N GLY A 126 17.90 -7.13 -9.92
CA GLY A 126 19.04 -7.69 -9.20
C GLY A 126 19.01 -7.40 -7.69
N SER A 127 18.46 -6.26 -7.25
CA SER A 127 18.19 -5.93 -5.85
C SER A 127 17.00 -4.98 -5.70
N ILE A 128 16.51 -4.80 -4.49
CA ILE A 128 15.46 -3.82 -4.17
C ILE A 128 15.92 -2.40 -4.53
N GLU A 129 17.16 -2.06 -4.19
CA GLU A 129 17.75 -0.74 -4.39
C GLU A 129 17.91 -0.43 -5.89
N SER A 130 18.52 -1.35 -6.67
CA SER A 130 18.69 -1.16 -8.11
C SER A 130 17.34 -1.09 -8.83
N PHE A 131 16.35 -1.87 -8.40
CA PHE A 131 15.00 -1.77 -8.96
C PHE A 131 14.34 -0.43 -8.62
N ALA A 132 14.53 0.07 -7.39
CA ALA A 132 14.02 1.39 -6.99
C ALA A 132 14.67 2.53 -7.81
N GLU A 133 15.95 2.42 -8.16
CA GLU A 133 16.60 3.35 -9.09
C GLU A 133 15.91 3.35 -10.46
N VAL A 134 15.59 2.17 -11.01
CA VAL A 134 14.84 2.06 -12.27
C VAL A 134 13.44 2.67 -12.13
N MET A 135 12.74 2.42 -11.00
CA MET A 135 11.44 3.05 -10.73
C MET A 135 11.54 4.58 -10.76
N ASN A 136 12.58 5.15 -10.15
CA ASN A 136 12.79 6.60 -10.10
C ASN A 136 13.17 7.17 -11.48
N GLN A 137 13.98 6.46 -12.28
CA GLN A 137 14.27 6.83 -13.67
C GLN A 137 13.00 6.87 -14.51
N LYS A 138 12.11 5.86 -14.36
CA LYS A 138 10.80 5.84 -15.04
C LYS A 138 9.89 6.96 -14.56
N ALA A 139 9.84 7.23 -13.25
CA ALA A 139 9.08 8.35 -12.70
C ALA A 139 9.51 9.69 -13.31
N GLN A 140 10.82 9.93 -13.37
CA GLN A 140 11.38 11.14 -13.99
C GLN A 140 11.01 11.23 -15.48
N ALA A 141 11.17 10.14 -16.23
CA ALA A 141 10.83 10.09 -17.67
C ALA A 141 9.34 10.35 -17.94
N LEU A 142 8.45 9.94 -17.03
CA LEU A 142 7.01 10.19 -17.10
C LEU A 142 6.61 11.59 -16.64
N GLY A 143 7.53 12.37 -16.05
CA GLY A 143 7.21 13.72 -15.50
C GLY A 143 6.57 13.68 -14.11
N MET A 144 6.81 12.63 -13.33
CA MET A 144 6.33 12.46 -11.95
C MET A 144 7.28 13.19 -10.98
N HIS A 145 7.24 14.51 -10.98
CA HIS A 145 8.23 15.34 -10.28
C HIS A 145 8.14 15.33 -8.75
N GLU A 146 6.99 14.97 -8.19
CA GLU A 146 6.79 14.83 -6.74
C GLU A 146 6.96 13.40 -6.25
N SER A 147 7.46 12.47 -7.10
CA SER A 147 7.57 11.05 -6.75
C SER A 147 9.01 10.61 -6.56
N HIS A 148 9.22 9.85 -5.49
CA HIS A 148 10.43 9.10 -5.22
C HIS A 148 10.06 7.76 -4.58
N PHE A 149 10.61 6.67 -5.10
CA PHE A 149 10.37 5.30 -4.64
C PHE A 149 11.64 4.73 -4.02
N ALA A 150 11.58 4.37 -2.73
CA ALA A 150 12.67 3.72 -2.02
C ALA A 150 12.59 2.18 -2.08
N ASN A 151 11.40 1.64 -2.42
CA ASN A 151 11.17 0.21 -2.47
C ASN A 151 9.98 -0.12 -3.39
N PRO A 152 9.83 -1.40 -3.86
CA PRO A 152 8.80 -1.78 -4.83
C PRO A 152 7.40 -2.00 -4.24
N HIS A 153 7.27 -2.01 -2.92
CA HIS A 153 6.03 -2.43 -2.24
C HIS A 153 5.32 -1.31 -1.48
N GLY A 154 6.00 -0.17 -1.21
CA GLY A 154 5.45 0.96 -0.48
C GLY A 154 5.34 0.76 1.04
N LEU A 155 6.12 -0.16 1.62
CA LEU A 155 6.31 -0.23 3.06
C LEU A 155 6.95 1.06 3.59
N PRO A 156 6.76 1.40 4.87
CA PRO A 156 7.26 2.63 5.43
C PRO A 156 8.74 2.87 5.17
N ASP A 157 9.06 3.99 4.55
CA ASP A 157 10.37 4.57 4.33
C ASP A 157 10.14 6.07 4.13
N GLU A 158 10.88 6.91 4.82
CA GLU A 158 10.72 8.37 4.76
C GLU A 158 11.02 8.94 3.37
N ARG A 159 11.79 8.22 2.56
CA ARG A 159 12.12 8.58 1.17
C ARG A 159 10.98 8.30 0.19
N ASN A 160 10.01 7.43 0.56
CA ASN A 160 8.84 7.17 -0.30
C ASN A 160 7.94 8.38 -0.35
N GLN A 161 7.75 8.92 -1.54
CA GLN A 161 6.91 10.07 -1.79
C GLN A 161 6.22 9.98 -3.15
N THR A 162 5.01 10.52 -3.26
CA THR A 162 4.27 10.72 -4.51
C THR A 162 3.28 11.87 -4.37
N SER A 163 2.50 12.14 -5.42
CA SER A 163 1.34 13.06 -5.38
C SER A 163 0.16 12.45 -6.13
N ALA A 164 -1.04 13.01 -5.94
CA ALA A 164 -2.21 12.57 -6.69
C ALA A 164 -2.03 12.82 -8.21
N ARG A 165 -1.37 13.92 -8.60
CA ARG A 165 -1.00 14.21 -9.98
C ARG A 165 -0.10 13.12 -10.55
N ASP A 166 0.97 12.79 -9.86
CA ASP A 166 1.97 11.85 -10.35
C ASP A 166 1.39 10.44 -10.47
N MET A 167 0.56 10.03 -9.52
CA MET A 167 -0.12 8.74 -9.62
C MET A 167 -1.13 8.68 -10.76
N ALA A 168 -1.77 9.79 -11.11
CA ALA A 168 -2.63 9.86 -12.30
C ALA A 168 -1.80 9.82 -13.61
N ILE A 169 -0.61 10.44 -13.63
CA ILE A 169 0.34 10.33 -14.76
C ILE A 169 0.74 8.85 -14.95
N LEU A 170 1.12 8.16 -13.88
CA LEU A 170 1.47 6.75 -13.91
C LEU A 170 0.32 5.85 -14.37
N ALA A 171 -0.89 6.10 -13.87
CA ALA A 171 -2.08 5.35 -14.28
C ALA A 171 -2.38 5.51 -15.77
N ARG A 172 -2.29 6.74 -16.30
CA ARG A 172 -2.41 7.00 -17.74
C ARG A 172 -1.33 6.30 -18.54
N ALA A 173 -0.08 6.35 -18.08
CA ALA A 173 1.03 5.67 -18.74
C ALA A 173 0.81 4.15 -18.81
N LEU A 174 0.31 3.52 -17.74
CA LEU A 174 -0.03 2.11 -17.72
C LEU A 174 -1.09 1.75 -18.77
N PHE A 175 -2.12 2.57 -18.96
CA PHE A 175 -3.15 2.33 -19.98
C PHE A 175 -2.67 2.61 -21.41
N ASN A 176 -1.85 3.66 -21.59
CA ASN A 176 -1.38 4.07 -22.93
C ASN A 176 -0.24 3.19 -23.44
N ASP A 177 0.71 2.85 -22.57
CA ASP A 177 1.93 2.14 -22.94
C ASP A 177 1.74 0.61 -22.98
N PHE A 178 0.72 0.10 -22.24
CA PHE A 178 0.47 -1.33 -22.07
C PHE A 178 -1.02 -1.67 -22.19
N PRO A 179 -1.69 -1.28 -23.29
CA PRO A 179 -3.13 -1.49 -23.46
C PRO A 179 -3.52 -2.98 -23.41
N GLU A 180 -2.64 -3.89 -23.80
CA GLU A 180 -2.86 -5.33 -23.78
C GLU A 180 -2.90 -5.93 -22.37
N TYR A 181 -2.45 -5.19 -21.33
CA TYR A 181 -2.43 -5.63 -19.94
C TYR A 181 -3.46 -4.92 -19.07
N GLN A 182 -4.41 -4.17 -19.64
CA GLN A 182 -5.43 -3.45 -18.88
C GLN A 182 -6.25 -4.38 -17.96
N GLY A 183 -6.50 -5.62 -18.40
CA GLY A 183 -7.19 -6.63 -17.59
C GLY A 183 -6.49 -7.02 -16.28
N LEU A 184 -5.21 -6.60 -16.04
CA LEU A 184 -4.58 -6.78 -14.75
C LEU A 184 -5.20 -5.93 -13.65
N PHE A 185 -5.83 -4.81 -13.99
CA PHE A 185 -6.28 -3.80 -13.04
C PHE A 185 -7.72 -4.02 -12.58
N ASP A 186 -8.54 -4.77 -13.31
CA ASP A 186 -9.95 -5.03 -13.01
C ASP A 186 -10.20 -6.41 -12.37
N ILE A 187 -9.16 -7.23 -12.13
CA ILE A 187 -9.28 -8.54 -11.50
C ILE A 187 -9.95 -8.41 -10.14
N GLY A 188 -11.18 -8.92 -10.00
CA GLY A 188 -11.98 -8.79 -8.78
C GLY A 188 -11.53 -9.71 -7.65
N ALA A 189 -10.96 -10.87 -7.98
CA ALA A 189 -10.43 -11.84 -7.02
C ALA A 189 -9.40 -12.76 -7.68
N ILE A 190 -8.49 -13.32 -6.86
CA ILE A 190 -7.59 -14.41 -7.25
C ILE A 190 -7.79 -15.63 -6.36
N GLN A 191 -7.51 -16.81 -6.90
CA GLN A 191 -7.51 -18.06 -6.16
C GLN A 191 -6.14 -18.72 -6.21
N TYR A 192 -5.59 -19.02 -5.02
CA TYR A 192 -4.39 -19.81 -4.85
C TYR A 192 -4.70 -21.02 -3.94
N GLY A 193 -4.63 -22.23 -4.50
CA GLY A 193 -5.13 -23.43 -3.83
C GLY A 193 -6.62 -23.26 -3.47
N ARG A 194 -6.96 -23.45 -2.20
CA ARG A 194 -8.33 -23.24 -1.68
C ARG A 194 -8.62 -21.79 -1.26
N ARG A 195 -7.61 -20.93 -1.22
CA ARG A 195 -7.74 -19.55 -0.74
C ARG A 195 -8.23 -18.63 -1.86
N ILE A 196 -9.37 -17.98 -1.65
CA ILE A 196 -9.88 -16.92 -2.50
C ILE A 196 -9.56 -15.59 -1.81
N MET A 197 -8.90 -14.71 -2.54
CA MET A 197 -8.48 -13.39 -2.09
C MET A 197 -9.13 -12.34 -2.99
N ARG A 198 -9.99 -11.51 -2.42
CA ARG A 198 -10.66 -10.42 -3.15
C ARG A 198 -9.73 -9.24 -3.35
N ASN A 199 -9.97 -8.48 -4.41
CA ASN A 199 -9.26 -7.22 -4.63
C ASN A 199 -9.59 -6.22 -3.51
N THR A 200 -8.56 -5.55 -3.00
CA THR A 200 -8.67 -4.52 -1.96
C THR A 200 -9.31 -3.21 -2.48
N ASN A 201 -9.51 -3.08 -3.78
CA ASN A 201 -10.24 -1.96 -4.36
C ASN A 201 -11.76 -2.19 -4.24
N GLY A 202 -12.37 -1.51 -3.28
CA GLY A 202 -13.81 -1.61 -2.98
C GLY A 202 -14.75 -1.11 -4.08
N LEU A 203 -14.24 -0.50 -5.16
CA LEU A 203 -15.03 -0.05 -6.30
C LEU A 203 -15.30 -1.18 -7.31
N ILE A 204 -14.34 -2.12 -7.47
CA ILE A 204 -14.47 -3.22 -8.42
C ILE A 204 -15.68 -4.10 -8.04
N GLY A 205 -16.60 -4.27 -8.97
CA GLY A 205 -17.86 -5.00 -8.78
C GLY A 205 -18.91 -4.29 -7.93
N ARG A 206 -18.71 -2.99 -7.58
CA ARG A 206 -19.69 -2.16 -6.84
C ARG A 206 -20.02 -0.85 -7.55
N TYR A 207 -19.00 -0.18 -8.10
CA TYR A 207 -19.20 1.08 -8.83
C TYR A 207 -19.35 0.76 -10.32
N PRO A 208 -20.41 1.25 -11.00
CA PRO A 208 -20.62 0.96 -12.42
C PRO A 208 -19.47 1.45 -13.29
N GLY A 209 -18.88 0.53 -14.05
CA GLY A 209 -17.76 0.81 -14.94
C GLY A 209 -16.39 0.85 -14.27
N ALA A 210 -16.27 0.56 -12.97
CA ALA A 210 -14.97 0.47 -12.30
C ALA A 210 -14.12 -0.66 -12.90
N ASP A 211 -12.94 -0.32 -13.42
CA ASP A 211 -12.02 -1.18 -14.15
C ASP A 211 -10.56 -1.07 -13.66
N GLY A 212 -10.33 -0.52 -12.49
CA GLY A 212 -8.98 -0.40 -11.90
C GLY A 212 -8.95 0.42 -10.63
N MET A 213 -7.81 0.60 -10.00
CA MET A 213 -6.51 0.00 -10.25
C MET A 213 -5.90 -0.55 -8.94
N LYS A 214 -5.54 0.32 -7.97
CA LYS A 214 -4.78 -0.09 -6.79
C LYS A 214 -5.09 0.76 -5.57
N THR A 215 -5.12 0.10 -4.40
CA THR A 215 -5.23 0.73 -3.09
C THR A 215 -3.90 0.68 -2.34
N GLY A 216 -3.79 1.48 -1.27
CA GLY A 216 -2.66 1.46 -0.38
C GLY A 216 -3.01 1.96 1.00
N PHE A 217 -2.40 1.38 2.03
CA PHE A 217 -2.54 1.78 3.41
C PHE A 217 -1.24 1.56 4.18
N ILE A 218 -0.80 2.58 4.87
CA ILE A 218 0.12 2.55 6.02
C ILE A 218 -0.33 3.65 6.98
N CYS A 219 0.00 3.53 8.27
CA CYS A 219 -0.45 4.50 9.27
C CYS A 219 -0.08 5.95 8.94
N SER A 220 1.11 6.18 8.37
CA SER A 220 1.57 7.53 7.98
C SER A 220 0.89 8.08 6.73
N ALA A 221 0.34 7.20 5.86
CA ALA A 221 -0.34 7.62 4.64
C ALA A 221 -1.85 7.79 4.81
N GLY A 222 -2.48 7.07 5.74
CA GLY A 222 -3.91 6.82 5.69
C GLY A 222 -4.27 5.90 4.50
N PHE A 223 -5.52 5.93 4.06
CA PHE A 223 -6.03 5.08 2.98
C PHE A 223 -5.97 5.79 1.63
N ASN A 224 -5.23 5.19 0.69
CA ASN A 224 -5.01 5.69 -0.66
C ASN A 224 -5.74 4.83 -1.71
N VAL A 225 -6.12 5.43 -2.83
CA VAL A 225 -6.57 4.72 -4.04
C VAL A 225 -6.19 5.48 -5.29
N VAL A 226 -5.73 4.75 -6.28
CA VAL A 226 -5.75 5.10 -7.69
C VAL A 226 -6.83 4.22 -8.30
N ALA A 227 -7.88 4.82 -8.81
CA ALA A 227 -9.02 4.10 -9.39
C ALA A 227 -9.26 4.56 -10.83
N SER A 228 -9.84 3.68 -11.64
CA SER A 228 -10.33 4.00 -12.97
C SER A 228 -11.74 3.47 -13.18
N ALA A 229 -12.47 4.12 -14.08
CA ALA A 229 -13.81 3.72 -14.45
C ALA A 229 -14.14 4.18 -15.87
N THR A 230 -14.83 3.33 -16.63
CA THR A 230 -15.29 3.61 -17.99
C THR A 230 -16.82 3.63 -18.04
N ARG A 231 -17.40 4.74 -18.54
CA ARG A 231 -18.82 4.88 -18.80
C ARG A 231 -19.06 5.64 -20.11
N ASN A 232 -19.95 5.13 -20.95
CA ASN A 232 -20.39 5.79 -22.19
C ASN A 232 -19.20 6.22 -23.07
N GLY A 233 -18.16 5.40 -23.15
CA GLY A 233 -16.95 5.68 -23.93
C GLY A 233 -16.00 6.71 -23.31
N ARG A 234 -16.27 7.21 -22.09
CA ARG A 234 -15.35 8.06 -21.33
C ARG A 234 -14.63 7.22 -20.28
N HIS A 235 -13.30 7.31 -20.25
CA HIS A 235 -12.47 6.65 -19.26
C HIS A 235 -11.88 7.70 -18.31
N LEU A 236 -12.19 7.60 -17.03
CA LEU A 236 -11.74 8.51 -15.99
C LEU A 236 -10.79 7.80 -15.02
N ILE A 237 -9.80 8.55 -14.54
CA ILE A 237 -8.93 8.16 -13.45
C ILE A 237 -9.20 9.06 -12.25
N THR A 238 -9.38 8.47 -11.09
CA THR A 238 -9.55 9.18 -9.82
C THR A 238 -8.47 8.75 -8.84
N VAL A 239 -7.83 9.73 -8.20
CA VAL A 239 -6.85 9.51 -7.14
C VAL A 239 -7.35 10.16 -5.85
N VAL A 240 -7.36 9.40 -4.76
CA VAL A 240 -7.64 9.88 -3.39
C VAL A 240 -6.52 9.42 -2.49
N LEU A 241 -5.89 10.35 -1.78
CA LEU A 241 -4.81 10.05 -0.83
C LEU A 241 -5.22 10.47 0.57
N GLY A 242 -4.88 9.66 1.59
CA GLY A 242 -5.02 10.04 2.98
C GLY A 242 -6.44 10.01 3.53
N ALA A 243 -7.33 9.21 2.99
CA ALA A 243 -8.64 9.02 3.59
C ALA A 243 -8.53 8.36 4.99
N PRO A 244 -9.44 8.68 5.93
CA PRO A 244 -9.33 8.17 7.29
C PRO A 244 -9.76 6.71 7.46
N SER A 245 -10.45 6.13 6.47
CA SER A 245 -10.85 4.72 6.45
C SER A 245 -10.94 4.19 5.02
N ALA A 246 -10.94 2.86 4.87
CA ALA A 246 -11.13 2.20 3.58
C ALA A 246 -12.49 2.55 2.96
N ASN A 247 -13.54 2.60 3.77
CA ASN A 247 -14.88 2.96 3.30
C ASN A 247 -14.94 4.43 2.82
N GLU A 248 -14.39 5.38 3.59
CA GLU A 248 -14.37 6.78 3.18
C GLU A 248 -13.55 7.01 1.91
N ARG A 249 -12.41 6.33 1.76
CA ARG A 249 -11.62 6.29 0.53
C ARG A 249 -12.48 5.86 -0.67
N THR A 250 -13.19 4.74 -0.52
CA THR A 250 -14.00 4.14 -1.60
C THR A 250 -15.18 5.03 -1.94
N MET A 251 -15.88 5.56 -0.94
CA MET A 251 -17.01 6.49 -1.14
C MET A 251 -16.57 7.81 -1.78
N LYS A 252 -15.44 8.39 -1.33
CA LYS A 252 -14.89 9.62 -1.93
C LYS A 252 -14.53 9.43 -3.40
N ALA A 253 -13.91 8.29 -3.73
CA ALA A 253 -13.56 7.98 -5.12
C ALA A 253 -14.83 7.82 -6.00
N ALA A 254 -15.87 7.15 -5.50
CA ALA A 254 -17.15 7.02 -6.19
C ALA A 254 -17.84 8.37 -6.43
N GLU A 255 -17.88 9.24 -5.41
CA GLU A 255 -18.41 10.60 -5.52
C GLU A 255 -17.65 11.42 -6.57
N LEU A 256 -16.33 11.31 -6.58
CA LEU A 256 -15.48 12.01 -7.54
C LEU A 256 -15.71 11.51 -8.97
N PHE A 257 -15.89 10.21 -9.17
CA PHE A 257 -16.28 9.66 -10.47
C PHE A 257 -17.64 10.17 -10.93
N ASP A 258 -18.67 10.18 -10.07
CA ASP A 258 -19.97 10.71 -10.42
C ASP A 258 -19.89 12.19 -10.82
N ARG A 259 -19.12 12.99 -10.08
CA ARG A 259 -18.84 14.39 -10.44
C ARG A 259 -18.12 14.48 -11.78
N GLY A 260 -17.10 13.66 -12.02
CA GLY A 260 -16.33 13.63 -13.25
C GLY A 260 -17.16 13.23 -14.46
N PHE A 261 -18.00 12.19 -14.36
CA PHE A 261 -18.88 11.74 -15.45
C PHE A 261 -20.00 12.74 -15.76
N ASN A 262 -20.46 13.51 -14.76
CA ASN A 262 -21.46 14.56 -14.94
C ASN A 262 -20.86 15.89 -15.42
N SER A 263 -19.53 16.04 -15.44
CA SER A 263 -18.85 17.20 -15.98
C SER A 263 -18.26 16.89 -17.37
N LEU A 264 -18.12 17.95 -18.18
CA LEU A 264 -17.43 17.86 -19.47
C LEU A 264 -16.09 18.57 -19.35
N ALA A 265 -15.02 17.93 -19.80
CA ALA A 265 -13.75 18.61 -19.96
C ALA A 265 -13.86 19.58 -21.14
N GLY A 266 -13.73 20.88 -20.86
CA GLY A 266 -13.58 21.90 -21.88
C GLY A 266 -12.12 22.11 -22.29
N SER A 267 -11.89 22.83 -23.38
CA SER A 267 -10.55 23.24 -23.80
C SER A 267 -9.82 24.09 -22.75
N SER A 268 -10.56 24.75 -21.87
CA SER A 268 -10.04 25.56 -20.76
C SER A 268 -9.58 24.74 -19.54
N ASN A 269 -9.92 23.47 -19.42
CA ASN A 269 -9.45 22.65 -18.32
C ASN A 269 -7.93 22.42 -18.44
N PRO A 270 -7.15 22.57 -17.34
CA PRO A 270 -5.72 22.29 -17.38
C PRO A 270 -5.46 20.81 -17.64
N THR A 271 -4.28 20.50 -18.18
CA THR A 271 -3.77 19.14 -18.23
C THR A 271 -3.03 18.80 -16.92
N LEU A 272 -2.74 17.52 -16.67
CA LEU A 272 -1.94 17.10 -15.51
C LEU A 272 -0.60 17.83 -15.41
N THR A 273 0.08 18.03 -16.55
CA THR A 273 1.38 18.71 -16.62
C THR A 273 1.29 20.22 -16.36
N ALA A 274 0.10 20.81 -16.50
CA ALA A 274 -0.14 22.24 -16.26
C ALA A 274 -0.56 22.55 -14.82
N LEU A 275 -0.74 21.55 -13.96
CA LEU A 275 -1.00 21.78 -12.55
C LEU A 275 0.22 22.40 -11.87
N PRO A 276 0.02 23.47 -11.04
CA PRO A 276 1.13 24.12 -10.36
C PRO A 276 1.81 23.18 -9.37
N ALA A 277 3.11 23.34 -9.19
CA ALA A 277 3.85 22.65 -8.15
C ALA A 277 3.32 23.02 -6.75
N SER A 278 3.41 22.09 -5.80
CA SER A 278 3.06 22.36 -4.41
C SER A 278 4.11 23.25 -3.73
N SER A 279 3.65 24.05 -2.78
CA SER A 279 4.52 24.73 -1.81
C SER A 279 4.89 23.83 -0.61
N VAL A 280 4.27 22.67 -0.50
CA VAL A 280 4.58 21.65 0.52
C VAL A 280 5.66 20.73 -0.03
N HIS A 281 6.68 20.41 0.77
CA HIS A 281 7.83 19.63 0.33
C HIS A 281 7.97 18.26 1.00
N THR A 282 7.18 17.99 2.04
CA THR A 282 7.25 16.74 2.78
C THR A 282 5.85 16.16 2.98
N PRO A 283 5.69 14.84 2.84
CA PRO A 283 4.43 14.17 3.16
C PRO A 283 4.04 14.37 4.64
N PRO A 284 2.78 14.66 4.94
CA PRO A 284 2.31 14.69 6.33
C PRO A 284 2.25 13.28 6.91
N ASP A 285 2.57 13.12 8.20
CA ASP A 285 2.38 11.86 8.91
C ASP A 285 0.96 11.80 9.50
N MET A 286 0.14 10.91 8.94
CA MET A 286 -1.24 10.67 9.35
C MET A 286 -1.37 9.72 10.55
N ARG A 287 -0.28 9.18 11.11
CA ARG A 287 -0.28 8.13 12.14
C ARG A 287 -1.14 8.50 13.34
N SER A 288 -0.99 9.73 13.85
CA SER A 288 -1.75 10.22 15.01
C SER A 288 -3.27 10.23 14.78
N VAL A 289 -3.69 10.45 13.53
CA VAL A 289 -5.10 10.49 13.13
C VAL A 289 -5.64 9.09 12.82
N ILE A 290 -4.80 8.21 12.28
CA ILE A 290 -5.23 6.92 11.74
C ILE A 290 -5.03 5.79 12.75
N CYS A 291 -3.83 5.63 13.32
CA CYS A 291 -3.46 4.43 14.08
C CYS A 291 -3.33 4.66 15.58
N ASP A 292 -2.91 5.85 16.03
CA ASP A 292 -2.68 6.13 17.46
C ASP A 292 -3.99 6.43 18.21
N ARG A 293 -5.13 6.33 17.53
CA ARG A 293 -6.45 6.45 18.15
C ARG A 293 -6.76 5.23 19.02
N ARG A 294 -7.54 5.43 20.09
CA ARG A 294 -8.12 4.30 20.84
C ARG A 294 -9.10 3.53 19.95
N GLY A 295 -8.83 2.26 19.70
CA GLY A 295 -9.68 1.41 18.87
C GLY A 295 -8.89 0.28 18.20
N PRO A 296 -9.55 -0.62 17.48
CA PRO A 296 -8.88 -1.64 16.69
C PRO A 296 -8.05 -0.99 15.57
N MET A 297 -6.96 -1.65 15.18
CA MET A 297 -6.17 -1.22 14.02
C MET A 297 -7.05 -1.16 12.78
N PRO A 298 -6.94 -0.10 11.97
CA PRO A 298 -7.67 0.00 10.73
C PRO A 298 -7.28 -1.12 9.76
N GLU A 299 -8.28 -1.70 9.09
CA GLU A 299 -8.08 -2.76 8.10
C GLU A 299 -8.45 -2.27 6.70
N GLU A 300 -7.77 -2.81 5.68
CA GLU A 300 -8.16 -2.65 4.28
C GLU A 300 -9.50 -3.35 4.02
N GLU A 301 -10.35 -2.72 3.22
CA GLU A 301 -11.61 -3.32 2.78
C GLU A 301 -11.34 -4.65 2.05
N ASP A 302 -12.09 -5.70 2.39
CA ASP A 302 -11.96 -7.04 1.81
C ASP A 302 -10.58 -7.72 1.93
N SER A 303 -9.76 -7.33 2.92
CA SER A 303 -8.49 -8.03 3.18
C SER A 303 -8.67 -9.51 3.58
N GLN A 304 -9.91 -9.93 3.86
CA GLN A 304 -10.22 -11.29 4.30
C GLN A 304 -10.04 -12.30 3.17
N THR A 305 -9.33 -13.37 3.50
CA THR A 305 -9.18 -14.54 2.64
C THR A 305 -10.28 -15.55 3.00
N THR A 306 -11.11 -15.92 2.03
CA THR A 306 -12.11 -16.97 2.21
C THR A 306 -11.58 -18.30 1.71
N VAL A 307 -12.07 -19.43 2.28
CA VAL A 307 -11.69 -20.78 1.84
C VAL A 307 -12.82 -21.35 1.00
N ALA A 308 -12.50 -21.76 -0.23
CA ALA A 308 -13.45 -22.49 -1.08
C ALA A 308 -13.76 -23.85 -0.42
N ASN A 309 -14.99 -24.06 0.00
CA ASN A 309 -15.46 -25.39 0.40
C ASN A 309 -15.64 -26.23 -0.86
N GLY A 310 -14.98 -27.38 -0.91
CA GLY A 310 -15.10 -28.35 -2.01
C GLY A 310 -16.52 -28.88 -2.12
N GLY A 311 -17.27 -28.37 -3.08
CA GLY A 311 -18.63 -28.77 -3.38
C GLY A 311 -19.41 -27.57 -3.89
N HIS A 312 -19.56 -27.44 -5.22
CA HIS A 312 -20.23 -26.41 -6.01
C HIS A 312 -19.74 -24.96 -5.76
N PRO A 313 -19.73 -24.08 -6.76
CA PRO A 313 -19.53 -22.66 -6.54
C PRO A 313 -20.68 -22.16 -5.66
N GLY A 314 -20.48 -22.26 -4.34
CA GLY A 314 -21.46 -21.87 -3.34
C GLY A 314 -21.64 -20.36 -3.45
N ILE A 315 -22.85 -19.95 -3.66
CA ILE A 315 -23.35 -18.61 -3.43
C ILE A 315 -22.76 -18.14 -2.09
N PRO A 316 -21.99 -17.05 -2.04
CA PRO A 316 -21.50 -16.49 -0.78
C PRO A 316 -22.70 -16.29 0.15
N ASN A 317 -22.58 -16.64 1.43
CA ASN A 317 -23.62 -16.46 2.43
C ASN A 317 -24.30 -15.09 2.27
N LEU A 318 -25.56 -15.10 1.88
CA LEU A 318 -26.42 -13.92 1.73
C LEU A 318 -26.77 -13.26 3.09
N PHE A 319 -26.20 -13.78 4.18
CA PHE A 319 -26.45 -13.34 5.57
C PHE A 319 -25.15 -12.85 6.25
N SER A 320 -24.39 -12.01 5.59
CA SER A 320 -23.47 -11.15 6.34
C SER A 320 -24.28 -9.98 6.90
N SER A 321 -24.05 -9.66 8.15
CA SER A 321 -24.74 -8.68 8.99
C SER A 321 -24.82 -7.24 8.43
N ASP A 322 -24.27 -6.99 7.26
CA ASP A 322 -24.27 -5.67 6.62
C ASP A 322 -25.55 -5.33 5.85
N VAL A 323 -26.49 -6.29 5.67
CA VAL A 323 -27.74 -6.05 4.93
C VAL A 323 -28.83 -5.39 5.79
N MET A 324 -28.69 -5.38 7.13
CA MET A 324 -29.76 -4.90 8.03
C MET A 324 -29.60 -3.45 8.53
N ALA A 325 -28.58 -2.72 8.06
CA ALA A 325 -28.33 -1.34 8.53
C ALA A 325 -28.96 -0.23 7.66
N PHE A 326 -29.75 -0.55 6.63
CA PHE A 326 -30.29 0.44 5.69
C PHE A 326 -31.83 0.54 5.69
N ALA A 327 -32.42 0.70 6.86
CA ALA A 327 -33.79 1.18 6.97
C ALA A 327 -33.82 2.41 7.88
N GLY A 328 -33.49 3.57 7.35
CA GLY A 328 -33.64 4.82 8.10
C GLY A 328 -33.08 6.04 7.39
N THR A 329 -34.00 6.84 6.85
CA THR A 329 -33.89 8.23 6.42
C THR A 329 -32.97 8.54 5.23
N ALA A 330 -33.58 8.62 4.07
CA ALA A 330 -33.03 9.18 2.85
C ALA A 330 -32.64 10.65 3.04
N GLN A 331 -31.34 10.93 3.04
CA GLN A 331 -30.85 12.24 2.59
C GLN A 331 -30.45 12.10 1.11
N PRO A 332 -31.04 12.87 0.20
CA PRO A 332 -30.79 12.74 -1.22
C PRO A 332 -29.57 13.53 -1.62
N THR A 333 -28.36 12.97 -1.56
CA THR A 333 -27.15 13.43 -2.28
C THR A 333 -25.87 12.63 -1.95
N ARG A 334 -25.94 11.50 -1.28
CA ARG A 334 -24.73 10.71 -1.04
C ARG A 334 -24.69 9.52 -1.99
N THR A 335 -23.66 9.42 -2.81
CA THR A 335 -23.36 8.22 -3.61
C THR A 335 -23.38 7.00 -2.70
N THR A 336 -24.24 6.03 -2.97
CA THR A 336 -24.32 4.79 -2.21
C THR A 336 -23.82 3.65 -3.08
N LEU A 337 -22.78 2.92 -2.59
CA LEU A 337 -22.32 1.73 -3.26
C LEU A 337 -23.14 0.53 -2.80
N GLY A 338 -23.66 -0.24 -3.76
CA GLY A 338 -24.34 -1.50 -3.50
C GLY A 338 -23.41 -2.59 -2.95
N PRO A 339 -23.96 -3.77 -2.67
CA PRO A 339 -23.13 -4.94 -2.35
C PRO A 339 -22.22 -5.28 -3.54
N ARG A 340 -21.05 -5.85 -3.24
CA ARG A 340 -20.10 -6.26 -4.30
C ARG A 340 -20.68 -7.44 -5.09
N SER A 341 -20.64 -7.34 -6.41
CA SER A 341 -21.01 -8.44 -7.30
C SER A 341 -20.18 -9.69 -7.05
N ALA A 342 -20.75 -10.86 -7.27
CA ALA A 342 -19.99 -12.10 -7.30
C ALA A 342 -19.03 -12.04 -8.50
N VAL A 343 -17.75 -12.34 -8.24
CA VAL A 343 -16.70 -12.36 -9.26
C VAL A 343 -16.08 -13.74 -9.26
N GLU A 344 -15.89 -14.33 -10.44
CA GLU A 344 -15.13 -15.55 -10.58
C GLU A 344 -13.66 -15.25 -10.34
N PRO A 345 -12.97 -15.96 -9.40
CA PRO A 345 -11.60 -15.65 -9.09
C PRO A 345 -10.65 -16.21 -10.16
N GLU A 346 -9.69 -15.41 -10.60
CA GLU A 346 -8.62 -15.86 -11.46
C GLU A 346 -7.65 -16.78 -10.72
N ARG A 347 -7.31 -17.92 -11.31
CA ARG A 347 -6.35 -18.86 -10.72
C ARG A 347 -4.93 -18.34 -10.85
N VAL A 348 -4.17 -18.41 -9.75
CA VAL A 348 -2.73 -18.16 -9.69
C VAL A 348 -2.03 -19.38 -9.08
N TRP A 349 -0.80 -19.65 -9.53
CA TRP A 349 -0.04 -20.83 -9.11
C TRP A 349 1.46 -20.51 -9.01
N VAL A 350 2.19 -21.42 -8.38
CA VAL A 350 3.66 -21.43 -8.34
C VAL A 350 4.20 -22.45 -9.33
N GLY A 351 5.41 -22.23 -9.83
CA GLY A 351 6.01 -23.05 -10.89
C GLY A 351 5.64 -22.57 -12.30
N LEU A 352 6.18 -23.24 -13.30
CA LEU A 352 6.06 -22.85 -14.72
C LEU A 352 4.67 -23.17 -15.29
N THR A 353 4.14 -24.33 -14.97
CA THR A 353 2.87 -24.85 -15.50
C THR A 353 1.76 -24.79 -14.46
N PRO A 354 0.51 -24.52 -14.87
CA PRO A 354 -0.61 -24.63 -13.94
C PRO A 354 -0.72 -26.07 -13.39
N PRO A 355 -1.04 -26.23 -12.11
CA PRO A 355 -1.21 -27.54 -11.54
C PRO A 355 -2.39 -28.27 -12.16
N SER A 356 -2.26 -29.58 -12.36
CA SER A 356 -3.35 -30.47 -12.78
C SER A 356 -4.46 -30.53 -11.72
N GLU A 357 -5.65 -30.98 -12.10
CA GLU A 357 -6.75 -31.16 -11.14
C GLU A 357 -6.40 -32.12 -10.00
N ALA A 358 -5.61 -33.18 -10.29
CA ALA A 358 -5.14 -34.11 -9.30
C ALA A 358 -4.18 -33.45 -8.29
N GLU A 359 -3.28 -32.58 -8.75
CA GLU A 359 -2.36 -31.83 -7.89
C GLU A 359 -3.11 -30.80 -7.05
N LEU A 360 -4.11 -30.11 -7.61
CA LEU A 360 -5.00 -29.21 -6.88
C LEU A 360 -5.78 -29.93 -5.78
N ALA A 361 -6.32 -31.12 -6.08
CA ALA A 361 -7.03 -31.94 -5.10
C ALA A 361 -6.09 -32.39 -3.97
N ALA A 362 -4.86 -32.83 -4.31
CA ALA A 362 -3.85 -33.21 -3.34
C ALA A 362 -3.40 -32.04 -2.45
N GLN A 363 -3.22 -30.84 -3.04
CA GLN A 363 -2.91 -29.62 -2.30
C GLN A 363 -4.05 -29.24 -1.37
N ALA A 364 -5.30 -29.29 -1.83
CA ALA A 364 -6.48 -28.99 -1.03
C ALA A 364 -6.62 -29.92 0.18
N ALA A 365 -6.39 -31.24 -0.02
CA ALA A 365 -6.41 -32.21 1.06
C ALA A 365 -5.31 -31.96 2.11
N LYS A 366 -4.11 -31.56 1.67
CA LYS A 366 -2.97 -31.20 2.53
C LYS A 366 -3.24 -29.93 3.34
N GLU A 367 -3.83 -28.92 2.73
CA GLU A 367 -4.22 -27.67 3.40
C GLU A 367 -5.31 -27.93 4.45
N GLU A 368 -6.31 -28.76 4.13
CA GLU A 368 -7.35 -29.15 5.07
C GLU A 368 -6.82 -29.91 6.26
N ALA A 369 -5.89 -30.85 6.03
CA ALA A 369 -5.24 -31.59 7.11
C ALA A 369 -4.43 -30.66 8.03
N ALA A 370 -3.69 -29.69 7.44
CA ALA A 370 -2.94 -28.69 8.18
C ALA A 370 -3.84 -27.77 9.02
N GLU A 371 -5.00 -27.37 8.48
CA GLU A 371 -5.99 -26.55 9.20
C GLU A 371 -6.62 -27.34 10.37
N LYS A 372 -6.99 -28.59 10.15
CA LYS A 372 -7.49 -29.47 11.22
C LYS A 372 -6.44 -29.64 12.33
N ALA A 373 -5.17 -29.82 11.98
CA ALA A 373 -4.07 -29.91 12.94
C ALA A 373 -3.90 -28.63 13.75
N LYS A 374 -3.96 -27.45 13.12
CA LYS A 374 -3.90 -26.14 13.81
C LYS A 374 -5.07 -25.93 14.75
N LYS A 375 -6.30 -26.26 14.34
CA LYS A 375 -7.51 -26.18 15.18
C LYS A 375 -7.44 -27.15 16.39
N ALA A 376 -6.86 -28.35 16.20
CA ALA A 376 -6.66 -29.31 17.28
C ALA A 376 -5.59 -28.80 18.28
N ALA A 377 -4.51 -28.21 17.80
CA ALA A 377 -3.46 -27.63 18.65
C ALA A 377 -3.97 -26.44 19.49
N SER A 378 -4.77 -25.54 18.88
CA SER A 378 -5.35 -24.40 19.59
C SER A 378 -6.36 -24.83 20.68
N LYS A 379 -7.19 -25.88 20.42
CA LYS A 379 -8.09 -26.45 21.42
C LYS A 379 -7.34 -27.12 22.58
N LYS A 380 -6.14 -27.69 22.33
CA LYS A 380 -5.28 -28.24 23.40
C LYS A 380 -4.66 -27.15 24.26
N SER A 381 -4.26 -26.02 23.67
CA SER A 381 -3.68 -24.90 24.43
C SER A 381 -4.72 -24.19 25.31
N THR A 382 -5.95 -23.99 24.83
CA THR A 382 -7.05 -23.42 25.62
C THR A 382 -7.50 -24.35 26.74
N LYS A 383 -7.57 -25.68 26.53
CA LYS A 383 -7.85 -26.64 27.60
C LYS A 383 -6.75 -26.67 28.65
N LYS A 384 -5.47 -26.52 28.27
CA LYS A 384 -4.34 -26.51 29.22
C LYS A 384 -4.30 -25.20 30.02
N ALA A 385 -4.73 -24.07 29.44
CA ALA A 385 -4.87 -22.81 30.14
C ALA A 385 -6.05 -22.83 31.14
N ALA A 386 -7.19 -23.38 30.74
CA ALA A 386 -8.36 -23.55 31.62
C ALA A 386 -8.10 -24.50 32.79
N SER A 387 -7.37 -25.62 32.58
CA SER A 387 -7.02 -26.56 33.64
C SER A 387 -5.95 -26.03 34.61
N LYS A 388 -5.15 -25.03 34.21
CA LYS A 388 -4.21 -24.35 35.09
C LYS A 388 -4.91 -23.30 35.97
N ALA A 389 -5.91 -22.60 35.42
CA ALA A 389 -6.72 -21.63 36.16
C ALA A 389 -7.61 -22.26 37.24
N THR A 390 -8.07 -23.51 37.03
CA THR A 390 -8.86 -24.26 38.03
C THR A 390 -8.01 -24.87 39.14
N LYS A 391 -6.70 -25.09 38.93
CA LYS A 391 -5.81 -25.58 40.00
C LYS A 391 -5.31 -24.50 40.93
N ASP A 392 -5.25 -23.26 40.50
CA ASP A 392 -4.84 -22.12 41.37
C ASP A 392 -5.99 -21.53 42.18
N SER A 393 -7.25 -21.96 41.94
CA SER A 393 -8.42 -21.54 42.73
C SER A 393 -8.79 -22.48 43.90
N ASP A 394 -8.16 -23.68 43.99
CA ASP A 394 -8.48 -24.67 45.02
C ASP A 394 -7.50 -24.72 46.22
N SER A 395 -6.48 -23.82 46.23
CA SER A 395 -5.50 -23.74 47.29
C SER A 395 -5.73 -22.58 48.30
N THR A 396 -6.91 -21.89 48.25
CA THR A 396 -7.21 -20.73 49.12
C THR A 396 -8.49 -20.93 49.95
N LYS A 397 -8.84 -22.18 50.29
CA LYS A 397 -9.95 -22.46 51.24
C LYS A 397 -9.54 -23.48 52.28
N GLU A 398 -8.67 -23.07 53.20
CA GLU A 398 -8.60 -23.63 54.56
C GLU A 398 -7.75 -22.68 55.42
N SER A 399 -8.41 -21.82 56.16
CA SER A 399 -8.13 -21.42 57.53
C SER A 399 -8.99 -20.18 57.93
N LYS A 400 -10.16 -20.45 58.40
CA LYS A 400 -10.88 -19.54 59.31
C LYS A 400 -11.14 -20.39 60.56
N ASP A 401 -10.50 -19.98 61.65
CA ASP A 401 -11.13 -19.72 62.96
C ASP A 401 -10.03 -19.47 64.00
N ALA A 402 -10.04 -18.30 64.60
CA ALA A 402 -10.06 -18.05 66.01
C ALA A 402 -9.65 -16.62 66.40
N LYS A 403 -10.65 -15.91 66.95
CA LYS A 403 -10.63 -14.95 68.11
C LYS A 403 -9.48 -13.94 68.21
N GLY A 404 -9.72 -12.65 67.99
CA GLY A 404 -10.24 -11.87 69.15
C GLY A 404 -9.27 -10.84 69.71
N LYS A 405 -9.71 -9.59 69.72
CA LYS A 405 -9.44 -8.51 70.74
C LYS A 405 -8.33 -7.47 70.43
N THR A 406 -8.85 -6.28 70.11
CA THR A 406 -8.54 -4.94 70.66
C THR A 406 -7.09 -4.58 71.02
N THR A 407 -6.53 -3.48 70.44
CA THR A 407 -6.54 -2.10 70.98
C THR A 407 -5.53 -1.24 70.23
N LYS A 408 -6.00 -0.04 69.85
CA LYS A 408 -5.43 1.31 69.93
C LYS A 408 -3.93 1.57 69.73
N SER A 409 -3.72 2.54 68.84
CA SER A 409 -2.98 3.82 69.04
C SER A 409 -1.53 3.94 68.66
N ALA A 410 -1.36 4.93 67.82
CA ALA A 410 -0.41 6.07 67.98
C ALA A 410 0.96 5.95 67.33
N ASP A 411 1.09 6.81 66.31
CA ASP A 411 2.15 7.81 66.07
C ASP A 411 3.64 7.41 66.25
N THR A 412 4.36 7.77 65.25
CA THR A 412 5.50 8.70 65.17
C THR A 412 6.63 8.20 64.31
N ALA A 413 6.84 8.99 63.30
CA ALA A 413 8.06 9.58 62.77
C ALA A 413 9.43 8.89 62.94
N SER A 414 10.17 9.00 61.84
CA SER A 414 11.57 9.45 61.80
C SER A 414 12.66 8.46 61.36
N ALA A 415 13.21 8.85 60.21
CA ALA A 415 14.65 8.98 59.89
C ALA A 415 15.56 7.75 59.67
N SER A 416 16.01 7.74 58.42
CA SER A 416 17.40 7.63 57.96
C SER A 416 18.30 6.45 58.40
N LYS A 417 18.86 5.84 57.34
CA LYS A 417 20.30 5.67 57.00
C LYS A 417 20.49 4.39 56.18
N ASP A 418 20.87 4.55 54.93
CA ASP A 418 22.18 4.43 54.28
C ASP A 418 22.98 3.11 54.50
N LYS A 419 23.35 2.51 53.40
CA LYS A 419 24.43 1.59 52.96
C LYS A 419 23.84 0.45 52.12
N GLY A 420 24.12 0.26 50.85
CA GLY A 420 25.40 0.31 50.15
C GLY A 420 25.59 -1.00 49.40
N LYS A 421 25.95 -0.93 48.10
CA LYS A 421 26.60 -1.97 47.28
C LYS A 421 25.80 -3.23 46.89
N ASP A 422 25.57 -3.51 45.62
CA ASP A 422 26.50 -4.01 44.61
C ASP A 422 25.85 -4.10 43.22
N THR A 423 26.50 -3.51 42.25
CA THR A 423 26.25 -3.66 40.82
C THR A 423 27.03 -4.82 40.24
N PRO A 424 26.52 -5.63 39.32
CA PRO A 424 27.35 -6.46 38.43
C PRO A 424 27.61 -5.77 37.08
N LYS A 425 28.87 -5.75 36.72
CA LYS A 425 29.48 -5.24 35.50
C LYS A 425 28.92 -5.85 34.24
N THR A 426 28.51 -5.01 33.29
CA THR A 426 28.37 -5.36 31.88
C THR A 426 29.75 -5.24 31.19
N LYS A 427 30.14 -6.30 30.53
CA LYS A 427 31.36 -6.37 29.68
C LYS A 427 31.12 -5.57 28.40
N ALA A 428 31.99 -4.60 28.15
CA ALA A 428 32.20 -3.95 26.86
C ALA A 428 32.70 -4.96 25.83
N ARG A 429 32.18 -4.87 24.63
CA ARG A 429 32.68 -5.56 23.45
C ARG A 429 33.30 -4.53 22.51
N ASP A 430 34.51 -4.84 22.09
CA ASP A 430 35.49 -4.04 21.36
C ASP A 430 34.96 -3.43 20.06
N SER A 431 35.26 -2.15 19.91
CA SER A 431 35.24 -1.38 18.68
C SER A 431 36.40 -1.79 17.77
N ILE A 432 36.09 -2.33 16.58
CA ILE A 432 37.05 -2.55 15.52
C ILE A 432 37.22 -1.25 14.73
N SER A 433 38.35 -0.61 14.88
CA SER A 433 38.83 0.53 14.12
C SER A 433 39.29 0.08 12.73
N VAL A 434 38.68 0.59 11.67
CA VAL A 434 39.15 0.44 10.29
C VAL A 434 39.99 1.68 9.94
N LYS A 435 41.30 1.48 9.68
CA LYS A 435 42.23 2.50 9.16
C LYS A 435 41.96 2.76 7.66
N PRO A 436 42.12 3.98 7.17
CA PRO A 436 42.03 4.29 5.75
C PRO A 436 43.28 3.84 5.00
N VAL A 437 43.09 3.21 3.83
CA VAL A 437 44.13 2.84 2.88
C VAL A 437 44.42 4.03 1.99
N SER A 438 45.68 4.44 1.95
CA SER A 438 46.26 5.53 1.18
C SER A 438 46.37 5.22 -0.33
N ASP A 439 46.15 6.27 -1.13
CA ASP A 439 46.38 6.40 -2.56
C ASP A 439 47.70 5.78 -3.06
N GLN A 440 47.61 4.96 -4.11
CA GLN A 440 48.74 4.76 -5.02
C GLN A 440 48.33 5.23 -6.44
N LYS A 441 48.98 6.33 -6.83
CA LYS A 441 49.05 6.82 -8.20
C LYS A 441 49.89 5.86 -9.04
N GLY A 442 49.26 5.18 -10.00
CA GLY A 442 49.96 4.49 -11.09
C GLY A 442 49.84 5.30 -12.40
N LYS A 443 50.97 5.88 -12.82
CA LYS A 443 51.15 6.52 -14.13
C LYS A 443 51.19 5.44 -15.22
N ALA A 444 50.33 5.53 -16.23
CA ALA A 444 50.51 4.85 -17.52
C ALA A 444 50.53 5.89 -18.65
N LYS A 445 51.56 5.74 -19.49
CA LYS A 445 52.01 6.56 -20.60
C LYS A 445 51.14 6.33 -21.85
N PRO A 446 50.94 7.31 -22.75
CA PRO A 446 50.15 7.13 -23.97
C PRO A 446 51.00 6.55 -25.09
N GLU A 447 50.50 5.53 -25.75
CA GLU A 447 51.04 5.03 -27.02
C GLU A 447 50.30 5.65 -28.22
N LYS A 448 51.08 6.23 -29.13
CA LYS A 448 50.68 6.76 -30.43
C LYS A 448 50.57 5.62 -31.43
N GLY A 449 49.49 5.56 -32.18
CA GLY A 449 49.33 4.64 -33.32
C GLY A 449 48.35 5.22 -34.37
N LYS A 450 48.92 5.92 -35.30
CA LYS A 450 48.71 6.14 -36.74
C LYS A 450 47.30 6.01 -37.32
N SER A 451 46.91 7.13 -37.92
CA SER A 451 45.89 7.37 -38.95
C SER A 451 46.08 6.50 -40.22
N GLN A 452 44.94 6.04 -40.77
CA GLN A 452 44.82 5.94 -42.24
C GLN A 452 43.38 6.33 -42.63
N ALA A 453 43.34 7.38 -43.44
CA ALA A 453 42.16 7.85 -44.16
C ALA A 453 41.99 7.02 -45.42
N ALA A 454 40.77 6.75 -45.79
CA ALA A 454 40.38 6.57 -47.22
C ALA A 454 38.94 7.06 -47.38
N ALA A 455 38.82 8.07 -48.19
CA ALA A 455 37.61 8.61 -48.74
C ALA A 455 37.02 7.63 -49.79
N ASP A 456 35.71 7.61 -49.94
CA ASP A 456 35.04 7.82 -51.21
C ASP A 456 33.51 7.85 -51.07
N ALA A 457 32.95 8.93 -51.60
CA ALA A 457 31.52 9.09 -51.93
C ALA A 457 31.43 9.07 -53.47
N PRO A 458 30.24 9.27 -54.12
CA PRO A 458 28.91 8.70 -54.03
C PRO A 458 28.41 8.12 -55.37
N ALA A 459 27.34 7.38 -55.40
CA ALA A 459 26.68 7.04 -56.68
C ALA A 459 25.15 7.16 -56.55
N LYS A 460 24.67 7.93 -57.47
CA LYS A 460 23.38 8.44 -57.87
C LYS A 460 22.25 7.41 -58.04
N ALA A 461 21.08 7.99 -57.85
CA ALA A 461 19.74 7.55 -58.23
C ALA A 461 19.57 6.89 -59.61
N LYS A 462 18.57 5.98 -59.72
CA LYS A 462 17.70 5.88 -60.87
C LYS A 462 16.29 5.42 -60.49
N ASN A 463 15.34 6.26 -60.91
CA ASN A 463 13.92 5.98 -61.08
C ASN A 463 13.69 4.78 -62.02
N ALA A 464 12.65 4.00 -61.76
CA ALA A 464 11.76 3.49 -62.82
C ALA A 464 10.39 3.10 -62.21
N LYS A 465 9.39 3.66 -62.86
CA LYS A 465 7.96 3.35 -62.80
C LYS A 465 7.69 1.87 -63.14
N ASN A 466 6.76 1.23 -62.46
CA ASN A 466 5.45 0.79 -62.96
C ASN A 466 4.56 0.48 -61.78
#